data_f14b1cfee32a6aca36d4e386355ef6d4
#
_entry.id   f14b1cfee32a6aca36d4e386355ef6d4
#
_cell.length_a   1.000
_cell.length_b   1.000
_cell.length_c   1.000
_cell.angle_alpha   90.00
_cell.angle_beta   90.00
_cell.angle_gamma   90.00
#
_symmetry.space_group_name_H-M   'P 1'
#
loop_
_entity.id
_entity.type
_entity.pdbx_description
1 polymer ?
#
loop_
_entity_poly.entity_id
_entity_poly.type
_entity_poly.pdbx_seq_one_letter_code
_entity_poly.pdbx_strand_id
1 'polypeptide(L)'
;MKKLKKRFIVPAVVFILGMCALIGAIYVVGESQKQQNRTNAKLNAMTYTERIYGELMEGIGVTDTLKQVVISGDGNINKFYDIAANMMDDSIQSIQIAPNGVVTEIYPKEGNESGKIDLINDSDRGEISRYARDNDTVLCRERLS
;
A
#
# COMPACT_ATOMS: atom_id res chain seq x y z
N MET A 1 32.40 50.25 49.22
CA MET A 1 31.56 49.97 48.04
C MET A 1 32.00 48.78 47.21
N LYS A 2 33.27 48.33 47.17
CA LYS A 2 33.74 47.18 46.35
C LYS A 2 33.27 45.78 46.85
N LYS A 3 33.01 45.56 48.15
CA LYS A 3 32.56 44.29 48.70
C LYS A 3 31.10 43.93 48.40
N LEU A 4 30.22 44.92 48.27
CA LEU A 4 28.83 44.71 47.92
C LEU A 4 28.64 44.21 46.48
N LYS A 5 29.45 44.69 45.53
CA LYS A 5 29.39 44.25 44.13
C LYS A 5 29.74 42.78 43.95
N LYS A 6 30.72 42.21 44.68
CA LYS A 6 31.08 40.80 44.63
C LYS A 6 29.95 39.89 45.12
N ARG A 7 29.17 40.33 46.09
CA ARG A 7 28.07 39.52 46.71
C ARG A 7 26.92 39.29 45.75
N PHE A 8 26.68 40.15 44.76
CA PHE A 8 25.64 40.01 43.74
C PHE A 8 26.17 39.38 42.45
N ILE A 9 27.45 39.46 42.13
CA ILE A 9 28.04 38.96 40.90
C ILE A 9 28.01 37.42 40.89
N VAL A 10 28.36 36.76 41.99
CA VAL A 10 28.40 35.31 42.08
C VAL A 10 27.03 34.65 41.82
N PRO A 11 25.95 35.04 42.49
CA PRO A 11 24.62 34.46 42.20
C PRO A 11 24.12 34.80 40.80
N ALA A 12 24.46 35.96 40.26
CA ALA A 12 24.09 36.31 38.89
C ALA A 12 24.80 35.43 37.83
N VAL A 13 26.09 35.15 38.04
CA VAL A 13 26.82 34.23 37.15
C VAL A 13 26.27 32.82 37.23
N VAL A 14 25.99 32.34 38.41
CA VAL A 14 25.38 30.98 38.59
C VAL A 14 24.02 30.90 37.90
N PHE A 15 23.20 31.96 38.02
CA PHE A 15 21.89 32.04 37.37
C PHE A 15 22.01 31.99 35.84
N ILE A 16 22.94 32.79 35.28
CA ILE A 16 23.18 32.83 33.84
C ILE A 16 23.67 31.46 33.34
N LEU A 17 24.60 30.80 34.05
CA LEU A 17 25.05 29.48 33.68
C LEU A 17 23.92 28.43 33.73
N GLY A 18 23.05 28.49 34.74
CA GLY A 18 21.87 27.63 34.82
C GLY A 18 20.90 27.85 33.68
N MET A 19 20.64 29.10 33.32
CA MET A 19 19.80 29.43 32.15
C MET A 19 20.40 28.88 30.83
N CYS A 20 21.69 29.07 30.63
CA CYS A 20 22.38 28.53 29.43
C CYS A 20 22.30 27.01 29.35
N ALA A 21 22.47 26.32 30.49
CA ALA A 21 22.36 24.86 30.55
C ALA A 21 20.93 24.38 30.22
N LEU A 22 19.89 25.06 30.73
CA LEU A 22 18.49 24.74 30.43
C LEU A 22 18.15 24.96 28.96
N ILE A 23 18.57 26.09 28.39
CA ILE A 23 18.37 26.37 26.95
C ILE A 23 19.06 25.31 26.07
N GLY A 24 20.29 24.95 26.43
CA GLY A 24 21.04 23.89 25.76
C GLY A 24 20.33 22.53 25.82
N ALA A 25 19.81 22.15 27.00
CA ALA A 25 19.07 20.92 27.16
C ALA A 25 17.77 20.91 26.33
N ILE A 26 17.00 21.99 26.33
CA ILE A 26 15.78 22.12 25.50
C ILE A 26 16.11 22.00 24.02
N TYR A 27 17.20 22.61 23.56
CA TYR A 27 17.63 22.54 22.17
C TYR A 27 17.98 21.10 21.75
N VAL A 28 18.77 20.40 22.56
CA VAL A 28 19.16 18.99 22.30
C VAL A 28 17.96 18.06 22.29
N VAL A 29 17.06 18.21 23.26
CA VAL A 29 15.81 17.41 23.30
C VAL A 29 14.92 17.68 22.10
N GLY A 30 14.77 18.93 21.72
CA GLY A 30 13.97 19.34 20.56
C GLY A 30 14.50 18.73 19.24
N GLU A 31 15.83 18.77 19.03
CA GLU A 31 16.43 18.16 17.84
C GLU A 31 16.31 16.62 17.84
N SER A 32 16.50 15.99 19.00
CA SER A 32 16.29 14.55 19.17
C SER A 32 14.86 14.12 18.84
N GLN A 33 13.86 14.83 19.35
CA GLN A 33 12.44 14.56 19.06
C GLN A 33 12.12 14.73 17.59
N LYS A 34 12.64 15.78 16.94
CA LYS A 34 12.44 16.01 15.51
C LYS A 34 13.03 14.89 14.66
N GLN A 35 14.21 14.40 15.03
CA GLN A 35 14.86 13.27 14.35
C GLN A 35 14.07 11.98 14.55
N GLN A 36 13.58 11.74 15.76
CA GLN A 36 12.74 10.57 16.08
C GLN A 36 11.42 10.59 15.32
N ASN A 37 10.76 11.75 15.23
CA ASN A 37 9.52 11.90 14.46
C ASN A 37 9.74 11.65 12.95
N ARG A 38 10.85 12.12 12.39
CA ARG A 38 11.22 11.84 10.99
C ARG A 38 11.48 10.35 10.76
N THR A 39 12.18 9.70 11.68
CA THR A 39 12.45 8.26 11.61
C THR A 39 11.16 7.45 11.70
N ASN A 40 10.27 7.79 12.63
CA ASN A 40 8.98 7.13 12.77
C ASN A 40 8.09 7.32 11.53
N ALA A 41 8.05 8.54 10.97
CA ALA A 41 7.31 8.79 9.74
C ALA A 41 7.85 7.97 8.56
N LYS A 42 9.18 7.85 8.44
CA LYS A 42 9.83 7.04 7.41
C LYS A 42 9.52 5.55 7.60
N LEU A 43 9.62 5.02 8.81
CA LEU A 43 9.31 3.63 9.14
C LEU A 43 7.84 3.31 8.83
N ASN A 44 6.91 4.17 9.23
CA ASN A 44 5.50 4.00 8.93
C ASN A 44 5.26 3.96 7.41
N ALA A 45 5.84 4.90 6.66
CA ALA A 45 5.72 4.92 5.21
C ALA A 45 6.28 3.64 4.56
N MET A 46 7.42 3.14 5.02
CA MET A 46 7.99 1.87 4.53
C MET A 46 7.07 0.68 4.84
N THR A 47 6.55 0.59 6.06
CA THR A 47 5.62 -0.49 6.45
C THR A 47 4.35 -0.48 5.59
N TYR A 48 3.77 0.69 5.33
CA TYR A 48 2.63 0.80 4.43
C TYR A 48 2.97 0.39 2.99
N THR A 49 4.14 0.78 2.49
CA THR A 49 4.61 0.39 1.15
C THR A 49 4.79 -1.12 1.04
N GLU A 50 5.43 -1.75 2.03
CA GLU A 50 5.63 -3.21 2.06
C GLU A 50 4.30 -3.96 2.13
N ARG A 51 3.33 -3.44 2.89
CA ARG A 51 1.99 -4.04 2.97
C ARG A 51 1.26 -3.96 1.63
N ILE A 52 1.22 -2.78 1.01
CA ILE A 52 0.59 -2.60 -0.32
C ILE A 52 1.27 -3.51 -1.34
N TYR A 53 2.61 -3.57 -1.33
CA TYR A 53 3.35 -4.45 -2.22
C TYR A 53 3.01 -5.93 -2.00
N GLY A 54 2.90 -6.36 -0.75
CA GLY A 54 2.50 -7.73 -0.38
C GLY A 54 1.10 -8.07 -0.92
N GLU A 55 0.11 -7.23 -0.68
CA GLU A 55 -1.26 -7.40 -1.16
C GLU A 55 -1.33 -7.45 -2.71
N LEU A 56 -0.56 -6.61 -3.40
CA LEU A 56 -0.47 -6.63 -4.87
C LEU A 56 0.15 -7.94 -5.38
N MET A 57 1.25 -8.39 -4.76
CA MET A 57 1.93 -9.62 -5.17
C MET A 57 1.07 -10.87 -4.92
N GLU A 58 0.26 -10.87 -3.86
CA GLU A 58 -0.71 -11.93 -3.59
C GLU A 58 -1.78 -12.00 -4.67
N GLY A 59 -2.37 -10.85 -5.05
CA GLY A 59 -3.33 -10.77 -6.16
C GLY A 59 -2.76 -11.23 -7.50
N ILE A 60 -1.50 -10.89 -7.80
CA ILE A 60 -0.79 -11.36 -9.00
C ILE A 60 -0.59 -12.89 -8.94
N GLY A 61 -0.21 -13.43 -7.78
CA GLY A 61 -0.03 -14.87 -7.58
C GLY A 61 -1.31 -15.66 -7.82
N VAL A 62 -2.46 -15.14 -7.39
CA VAL A 62 -3.77 -15.72 -7.68
C VAL A 62 -4.04 -15.74 -9.19
N THR A 63 -3.76 -14.64 -9.88
CA THR A 63 -3.94 -14.54 -11.35
C THR A 63 -3.07 -15.55 -12.10
N ASP A 64 -1.79 -15.70 -11.72
CA ASP A 64 -0.88 -16.66 -12.34
C ASP A 64 -1.33 -18.10 -12.08
N THR A 65 -1.81 -18.41 -10.89
CA THR A 65 -2.34 -19.73 -10.55
C THR A 65 -3.58 -20.05 -11.39
N LEU A 66 -4.52 -19.12 -11.52
CA LEU A 66 -5.70 -19.28 -12.35
C LEU A 66 -5.32 -19.43 -13.83
N LYS A 67 -4.35 -18.65 -14.33
CA LYS A 67 -3.81 -18.81 -15.70
C LYS A 67 -3.33 -20.24 -15.94
N GLN A 68 -2.58 -20.83 -15.02
CA GLN A 68 -2.10 -22.22 -15.13
C GLN A 68 -3.25 -23.24 -15.14
N VAL A 69 -4.28 -23.02 -14.31
CA VAL A 69 -5.47 -23.89 -14.30
C VAL A 69 -6.23 -23.80 -15.63
N VAL A 70 -6.39 -22.60 -16.19
CA VAL A 70 -7.03 -22.41 -17.51
C VAL A 70 -6.23 -23.12 -18.61
N ILE A 71 -4.91 -22.94 -18.65
CA ILE A 71 -4.04 -23.56 -19.66
C ILE A 71 -4.09 -25.09 -19.54
N SER A 72 -4.00 -25.64 -18.34
CA SER A 72 -4.04 -27.09 -18.11
C SER A 72 -5.39 -27.73 -18.43
N GLY A 73 -6.46 -26.93 -18.41
CA GLY A 73 -7.84 -27.34 -18.72
C GLY A 73 -8.29 -27.05 -20.15
N ASP A 74 -7.37 -26.74 -21.09
CA ASP A 74 -7.69 -26.33 -22.48
C ASP A 74 -8.76 -25.22 -22.54
N GLY A 75 -8.64 -24.23 -21.65
CA GLY A 75 -9.56 -23.10 -21.57
C GLY A 75 -10.85 -23.37 -20.78
N ASN A 76 -11.03 -24.60 -20.26
CA ASN A 76 -12.18 -24.98 -19.44
C ASN A 76 -11.74 -25.11 -17.98
N ILE A 77 -12.35 -24.33 -17.09
CA ILE A 77 -12.12 -24.48 -15.65
C ILE A 77 -13.26 -25.29 -15.05
N ASN A 78 -13.06 -26.61 -15.02
CA ASN A 78 -13.91 -27.46 -14.19
C ASN A 78 -13.76 -27.02 -12.73
N LYS A 79 -14.89 -26.78 -12.05
CA LYS A 79 -14.94 -26.33 -10.66
C LYS A 79 -14.39 -24.91 -10.41
N PHE A 80 -14.59 -23.99 -11.38
CA PHE A 80 -14.21 -22.60 -11.22
C PHE A 80 -14.64 -22.01 -9.87
N TYR A 81 -15.90 -22.22 -9.49
CA TYR A 81 -16.46 -21.68 -8.26
C TYR A 81 -15.79 -22.23 -6.99
N ASP A 82 -15.44 -23.51 -6.98
CA ASP A 82 -14.72 -24.13 -5.84
C ASP A 82 -13.31 -23.58 -5.73
N ILE A 83 -12.63 -23.42 -6.87
CA ILE A 83 -11.27 -22.86 -6.92
C ILE A 83 -11.29 -21.39 -6.51
N ALA A 84 -12.18 -20.59 -7.08
CA ALA A 84 -12.30 -19.18 -6.77
C ALA A 84 -12.66 -18.94 -5.30
N ALA A 85 -13.57 -19.74 -4.73
CA ALA A 85 -13.95 -19.65 -3.33
C ALA A 85 -12.76 -19.90 -2.38
N ASN A 86 -11.86 -20.83 -2.74
CA ASN A 86 -10.66 -21.12 -1.94
C ASN A 86 -9.53 -20.07 -2.13
N MET A 87 -9.60 -19.27 -3.17
CA MET A 87 -8.61 -18.22 -3.46
C MET A 87 -9.03 -16.83 -3.00
N MET A 88 -10.30 -16.67 -2.60
CA MET A 88 -10.80 -15.39 -2.07
C MET A 88 -10.24 -15.12 -0.69
N ASP A 89 -9.80 -13.90 -0.49
CA ASP A 89 -9.44 -13.33 0.79
C ASP A 89 -9.98 -11.90 0.91
N ASP A 90 -9.67 -11.21 2.00
CA ASP A 90 -10.14 -9.85 2.26
C ASP A 90 -9.59 -8.81 1.26
N SER A 91 -8.52 -9.14 0.52
CA SER A 91 -7.90 -8.26 -0.48
C SER A 91 -8.51 -8.41 -1.88
N ILE A 92 -9.18 -9.54 -2.17
CA ILE A 92 -9.72 -9.89 -3.49
C ILE A 92 -11.23 -9.70 -3.50
N GLN A 93 -11.69 -8.70 -4.24
CA GLN A 93 -13.12 -8.40 -4.34
C GLN A 93 -13.89 -9.39 -5.24
N SER A 94 -13.27 -9.80 -6.35
CA SER A 94 -13.86 -10.78 -7.28
C SER A 94 -12.80 -11.43 -8.16
N ILE A 95 -13.07 -12.65 -8.58
CA ILE A 95 -12.29 -13.41 -9.56
C ILE A 95 -13.16 -13.60 -10.80
N GLN A 96 -12.62 -13.26 -11.97
CA GLN A 96 -13.34 -13.26 -13.23
C GLN A 96 -12.57 -13.99 -14.31
N ILE A 97 -13.27 -14.68 -15.21
CA ILE A 97 -12.72 -15.26 -16.42
C ILE A 97 -13.39 -14.60 -17.62
N ALA A 98 -12.59 -14.08 -18.52
CA ALA A 98 -13.07 -13.35 -19.68
C ALA A 98 -12.41 -13.85 -20.98
N PRO A 99 -12.78 -15.05 -21.48
CA PRO A 99 -12.27 -15.52 -22.77
C PRO A 99 -12.66 -14.54 -23.87
N ASN A 100 -11.68 -14.16 -24.71
CA ASN A 100 -11.83 -13.11 -25.73
C ASN A 100 -12.31 -11.77 -25.20
N GLY A 101 -12.09 -11.49 -23.89
CA GLY A 101 -12.43 -10.24 -23.25
C GLY A 101 -13.86 -10.12 -22.73
N VAL A 102 -14.71 -11.10 -22.95
CA VAL A 102 -16.07 -11.14 -22.41
C VAL A 102 -16.09 -11.98 -21.13
N VAL A 103 -16.54 -11.40 -20.02
CA VAL A 103 -16.61 -12.10 -18.74
C VAL A 103 -17.70 -13.19 -18.80
N THR A 104 -17.29 -14.43 -18.74
CA THR A 104 -18.16 -15.62 -18.76
C THR A 104 -18.44 -16.16 -17.37
N GLU A 105 -17.43 -16.13 -16.49
CA GLU A 105 -17.52 -16.61 -15.13
C GLU A 105 -17.06 -15.52 -14.16
N ILE A 106 -17.76 -15.42 -13.02
CA ILE A 106 -17.45 -14.45 -11.97
C ILE A 106 -17.78 -15.02 -10.59
N TYR A 107 -16.88 -14.82 -9.64
CA TYR A 107 -17.09 -15.18 -8.25
C TYR A 107 -16.74 -13.99 -7.34
N PRO A 108 -17.53 -13.64 -6.30
CA PRO A 108 -18.87 -14.18 -6.03
C PRO A 108 -19.90 -13.75 -7.08
N LYS A 109 -20.95 -14.55 -7.28
CA LYS A 109 -22.06 -14.22 -8.22
C LYS A 109 -22.92 -13.08 -7.72
N GLU A 110 -23.10 -12.99 -6.42
CA GLU A 110 -23.92 -11.97 -5.78
C GLU A 110 -23.38 -10.56 -6.06
N GLY A 111 -24.23 -9.69 -6.62
CA GLY A 111 -23.85 -8.34 -7.00
C GLY A 111 -23.00 -8.22 -8.27
N ASN A 112 -22.77 -9.33 -8.98
CA ASN A 112 -22.00 -9.38 -10.21
C ASN A 112 -22.80 -10.04 -11.33
N GLU A 113 -22.80 -9.43 -12.52
CA GLU A 113 -23.49 -9.97 -13.70
C GLU A 113 -22.48 -10.48 -14.73
N SER A 114 -22.43 -11.81 -14.91
CA SER A 114 -21.64 -12.44 -15.98
C SER A 114 -22.28 -12.25 -17.35
N GLY A 115 -21.47 -12.28 -18.42
CA GLY A 115 -21.95 -12.26 -19.81
C GLY A 115 -22.29 -10.87 -20.37
N LYS A 116 -22.27 -9.82 -19.54
CA LYS A 116 -22.52 -8.43 -19.98
C LYS A 116 -21.29 -7.53 -19.96
N ILE A 117 -20.19 -8.00 -19.37
CA ILE A 117 -18.96 -7.20 -19.24
C ILE A 117 -18.04 -7.60 -20.38
N ASP A 118 -17.86 -6.69 -21.35
CA ASP A 118 -16.89 -6.81 -22.43
C ASP A 118 -15.69 -5.90 -22.11
N LEU A 119 -14.62 -6.51 -21.60
CA LEU A 119 -13.43 -5.80 -21.17
C LEU A 119 -12.65 -5.18 -22.33
N ILE A 120 -12.74 -5.74 -23.54
CA ILE A 120 -12.00 -5.27 -24.72
C ILE A 120 -12.65 -4.04 -25.34
N ASN A 121 -13.98 -3.99 -25.32
CA ASN A 121 -14.74 -2.86 -25.90
C ASN A 121 -15.23 -1.87 -24.83
N ASP A 122 -14.87 -2.07 -23.56
CA ASP A 122 -15.18 -1.16 -22.47
C ASP A 122 -14.46 0.20 -22.69
N SER A 123 -15.18 1.31 -22.51
CA SER A 123 -14.65 2.66 -22.70
C SER A 123 -13.49 3.01 -21.79
N ASP A 124 -13.51 2.47 -20.56
CA ASP A 124 -12.54 2.82 -19.52
C ASP A 124 -11.43 1.78 -19.40
N ARG A 125 -11.73 0.50 -19.65
CA ARG A 125 -10.82 -0.63 -19.44
C ARG A 125 -10.28 -1.22 -20.75
N GLY A 126 -10.87 -0.90 -21.90
CA GLY A 126 -10.57 -1.54 -23.16
C GLY A 126 -9.12 -1.38 -23.61
N GLU A 127 -8.51 -0.22 -23.42
CA GLU A 127 -7.12 0.03 -23.78
C GLU A 127 -6.16 -0.86 -23.00
N ILE A 128 -6.29 -0.88 -21.66
CA ILE A 128 -5.43 -1.67 -20.78
C ILE A 128 -5.67 -3.16 -20.97
N SER A 129 -6.91 -3.57 -21.23
CA SER A 129 -7.27 -4.97 -21.48
C SER A 129 -6.68 -5.49 -22.79
N ARG A 130 -6.72 -4.70 -23.85
CA ARG A 130 -6.07 -5.03 -25.14
C ARG A 130 -4.55 -5.11 -24.98
N TYR A 131 -3.96 -4.15 -24.28
CA TYR A 131 -2.52 -4.17 -24.02
C TYR A 131 -2.08 -5.42 -23.25
N ALA A 132 -2.81 -5.78 -22.18
CA ALA A 132 -2.53 -6.97 -21.38
C ALA A 132 -2.60 -8.25 -22.24
N ARG A 133 -3.63 -8.38 -23.08
CA ARG A 133 -3.81 -9.50 -24.00
C ARG A 133 -2.69 -9.59 -25.04
N ASP A 134 -2.39 -8.47 -25.70
CA ASP A 134 -1.47 -8.43 -26.84
C ASP A 134 0.00 -8.63 -26.42
N ASN A 135 0.32 -8.34 -25.16
CA ASN A 135 1.66 -8.50 -24.59
C ASN A 135 1.79 -9.68 -23.62
N ASP A 136 0.73 -10.48 -23.42
CA ASP A 136 0.68 -11.57 -22.43
C ASP A 136 1.21 -11.17 -21.05
N THR A 137 0.73 -10.03 -20.55
CA THR A 137 1.22 -9.45 -19.30
C THR A 137 0.10 -9.17 -18.31
N VAL A 138 0.45 -9.19 -17.02
CA VAL A 138 -0.42 -8.77 -15.93
C VAL A 138 -0.29 -7.26 -15.77
N LEU A 139 -1.42 -6.55 -15.67
CA LEU A 139 -1.47 -5.13 -15.46
C LEU A 139 -2.32 -4.81 -14.23
N CYS A 140 -1.83 -3.89 -13.41
CA CYS A 140 -2.57 -3.32 -12.30
C CYS A 140 -3.09 -1.93 -12.69
N ARG A 141 -4.38 -1.67 -12.41
CA ARG A 141 -4.99 -0.37 -12.62
C ARG A 141 -5.50 0.18 -11.30
N GLU A 142 -5.12 1.41 -11.01
CA GLU A 142 -5.72 2.15 -9.90
C GLU A 142 -7.16 2.53 -10.25
N ARG A 143 -8.11 2.25 -9.34
CA ARG A 143 -9.47 2.75 -9.46
C ARG A 143 -9.47 4.21 -9.01
N LEU A 144 -9.54 5.14 -9.97
CA LEU A 144 -9.83 6.54 -9.67
C LEU A 144 -11.28 6.62 -9.18
N SER A 145 -11.43 6.90 -7.90
CA SER A 145 -12.73 7.14 -7.24
C SER A 145 -13.28 8.51 -7.60
#